data_14e0bdb7da7fe1521a8a361614c5bada
#
_entry.id   14e0bdb7da7fe1521a8a361614c5bada
#
_cell.length_a   1.000
_cell.length_b   1.000
_cell.length_c   1.000
_cell.angle_alpha   90.00
_cell.angle_beta   90.00
_cell.angle_gamma   90.00
#
_symmetry.space_group_name_H-M   'P 1'
#
loop_
_entity.id
_entity.type
_entity.pdbx_description
1 polymer ?
#
loop_
_entity_poly.entity_id
_entity_poly.type
_entity_poly.pdbx_seq_one_letter_code
_entity_poly.pdbx_strand_id
1 'polypeptide(L)'
;MTARPDFEKFIVIVTYGRSGSTLLQTALQTIPGAMIRGENNNLLYPLFRAWKRAHNTRYNQGQTPIPAHGPWYGADEIVPRRFGEELAGLFVREILKPTSQTRVLGFKEIRFHDAEPGEMPEFLDFIREFFPPCRLVFNTRRAADVARSSWWKDVETEKVMEMVEDLDRQYADYVAAHSDTSFLVRYDDYVKDRASLRALFDFLGEAYDEAAIEAAFARRLPH
;
A
#
# COMPACT_ATOMS: atom_id res chain seq x y z
N MET A 1 1.07 -14.79 -22.62
CA MET A 1 1.39 -13.74 -21.63
C MET A 1 0.41 -12.60 -21.91
N THR A 2 -0.57 -12.39 -21.07
CA THR A 2 -1.43 -11.21 -21.15
C THR A 2 -0.62 -10.03 -20.65
N ALA A 3 -0.45 -9.00 -21.49
CA ALA A 3 0.24 -7.78 -21.13
C ALA A 3 -0.35 -7.21 -19.82
N ARG A 4 0.52 -6.72 -18.96
CA ARG A 4 0.12 -5.96 -17.76
C ARG A 4 -0.73 -4.77 -18.24
N PRO A 5 -1.90 -4.47 -17.60
CA PRO A 5 -2.64 -3.28 -17.94
C PRO A 5 -1.74 -2.05 -17.81
N ASP A 6 -1.72 -1.22 -18.83
CA ASP A 6 -0.92 -0.01 -18.86
C ASP A 6 -1.63 1.07 -18.04
N PHE A 7 -1.03 1.48 -16.92
CA PHE A 7 -1.48 2.61 -16.10
C PHE A 7 -0.28 3.52 -15.81
N GLU A 8 -0.53 4.81 -15.76
CA GLU A 8 0.51 5.83 -15.60
C GLU A 8 1.09 5.85 -14.19
N LYS A 9 0.29 5.43 -13.19
CA LYS A 9 0.66 5.54 -11.77
C LYS A 9 -0.05 4.49 -10.93
N PHE A 10 0.64 3.99 -9.92
CA PHE A 10 0.08 3.09 -8.92
C PHE A 10 0.15 3.75 -7.54
N ILE A 11 -0.98 3.90 -6.86
CA ILE A 11 -1.05 4.54 -5.55
C ILE A 11 -1.50 3.53 -4.51
N VAL A 12 -0.71 3.37 -3.43
CA VAL A 12 -1.10 2.57 -2.27
C VAL A 12 -1.27 3.47 -1.07
N ILE A 13 -2.45 3.44 -0.45
CA ILE A 13 -2.69 4.07 0.84
C ILE A 13 -2.31 3.06 1.91
N VAL A 14 -1.21 3.33 2.60
CA VAL A 14 -0.66 2.56 3.71
C VAL A 14 -1.16 3.15 5.02
N THR A 15 -1.83 2.35 5.84
CA THR A 15 -2.46 2.88 7.06
C THR A 15 -2.86 1.77 8.03
N TYR A 16 -3.60 2.13 9.06
CA TYR A 16 -4.22 1.23 10.04
C TYR A 16 -5.72 1.53 10.16
N GLY A 17 -6.45 0.63 10.81
CA GLY A 17 -7.90 0.77 10.99
C GLY A 17 -8.28 2.05 11.73
N ARG A 18 -9.36 2.70 11.30
CA ARG A 18 -9.93 3.92 11.91
C ARG A 18 -9.06 5.19 11.77
N SER A 19 -8.08 5.18 10.91
CA SER A 19 -7.25 6.34 10.56
C SER A 19 -7.95 7.41 9.70
N GLY A 20 -9.20 7.16 9.23
CA GLY A 20 -9.91 8.04 8.31
C GLY A 20 -9.48 7.90 6.84
N SER A 21 -8.72 6.88 6.51
CA SER A 21 -8.17 6.61 5.18
C SER A 21 -9.21 6.43 4.07
N THR A 22 -10.46 6.07 4.41
CA THR A 22 -11.57 6.02 3.44
C THR A 22 -11.86 7.42 2.89
N LEU A 23 -11.72 8.46 3.71
CA LEU A 23 -11.90 9.85 3.27
C LEU A 23 -10.75 10.26 2.33
N LEU A 24 -9.50 9.89 2.65
CA LEU A 24 -8.36 10.09 1.75
C LEU A 24 -8.54 9.33 0.43
N GLN A 25 -8.99 8.07 0.49
CA GLN A 25 -9.31 7.30 -0.71
C GLN A 25 -10.34 8.03 -1.58
N THR A 26 -11.39 8.60 -0.97
CA THR A 26 -12.43 9.37 -1.69
C THR A 26 -11.83 10.63 -2.32
N ALA A 27 -10.91 11.31 -1.63
CA ALA A 27 -10.18 12.44 -2.20
C ALA A 27 -9.35 12.04 -3.44
N LEU A 28 -8.59 10.95 -3.36
CA LEU A 28 -7.78 10.47 -4.49
C LEU A 28 -8.63 9.96 -5.66
N GLN A 29 -9.88 9.54 -5.43
CA GLN A 29 -10.82 9.19 -6.49
C GLN A 29 -11.29 10.40 -7.32
N THR A 30 -11.03 11.65 -6.89
CA THR A 30 -11.30 12.86 -7.69
C THR A 30 -10.28 13.04 -8.83
N ILE A 31 -9.14 12.37 -8.78
CA ILE A 31 -8.14 12.37 -9.85
C ILE A 31 -8.76 11.76 -11.12
N PRO A 32 -8.71 12.43 -12.28
CA PRO A 32 -9.27 11.89 -13.52
C PRO A 32 -8.69 10.51 -13.88
N GLY A 33 -9.56 9.55 -14.14
CA GLY A 33 -9.16 8.17 -14.45
C GLY A 33 -8.59 7.38 -13.26
N ALA A 34 -8.77 7.86 -12.04
CA ALA A 34 -8.35 7.12 -10.85
C ALA A 34 -9.31 5.97 -10.52
N MET A 35 -8.71 4.85 -10.14
CA MET A 35 -9.37 3.70 -9.56
C MET A 35 -8.59 3.25 -8.33
N ILE A 36 -8.93 3.80 -7.17
CA ILE A 36 -8.33 3.42 -5.88
C ILE A 36 -9.28 2.45 -5.17
N ARG A 37 -8.97 1.16 -5.20
CA ARG A 37 -9.78 0.14 -4.54
C ARG A 37 -9.69 0.24 -3.02
N GLY A 38 -10.68 -0.32 -2.32
CA GLY A 38 -10.66 -0.47 -0.87
C GLY A 38 -9.74 -1.58 -0.39
N GLU A 39 -9.96 -1.96 0.87
CA GLU A 39 -9.23 -3.04 1.52
C GLU A 39 -9.43 -4.38 0.81
N ASN A 40 -8.40 -5.20 0.85
CA ASN A 40 -8.40 -6.54 0.25
C ASN A 40 -7.97 -7.63 1.25
N ASN A 41 -8.11 -7.34 2.54
CA ASN A 41 -7.71 -8.23 3.64
C ASN A 41 -6.22 -8.57 3.60
N ASN A 42 -5.39 -7.60 3.23
CA ASN A 42 -3.94 -7.72 3.10
C ASN A 42 -3.49 -8.88 2.17
N LEU A 43 -4.29 -9.20 1.14
CA LEU A 43 -4.04 -10.32 0.23
C LEU A 43 -2.68 -10.22 -0.48
N LEU A 44 -2.14 -9.01 -0.64
CA LEU A 44 -0.82 -8.83 -1.25
C LEU A 44 0.33 -9.32 -0.36
N TYR A 45 0.17 -9.31 0.97
CA TYR A 45 1.20 -9.75 1.89
C TYR A 45 1.58 -11.25 1.74
N PRO A 46 0.66 -12.22 1.70
CA PRO A 46 1.03 -13.61 1.40
C PRO A 46 1.67 -13.80 0.01
N LEU A 47 1.35 -12.97 -0.98
CA LEU A 47 2.04 -13.01 -2.28
C LEU A 47 3.49 -12.51 -2.16
N PHE A 48 3.73 -11.44 -1.41
CA PHE A 48 5.08 -11.01 -1.03
C PHE A 48 5.84 -12.13 -0.32
N ARG A 49 5.23 -12.81 0.65
CA ARG A 49 5.87 -13.92 1.38
C ARG A 49 6.22 -15.08 0.45
N ALA A 50 5.37 -15.38 -0.53
CA ALA A 50 5.66 -16.40 -1.56
C ALA A 50 6.88 -15.99 -2.41
N TRP A 51 6.92 -14.72 -2.86
CA TRP A 51 8.06 -14.17 -3.57
C TRP A 51 9.34 -14.19 -2.73
N LYS A 52 9.29 -13.74 -1.48
CA LYS A 52 10.43 -13.73 -0.55
C LYS A 52 11.02 -15.15 -0.37
N ARG A 53 10.17 -16.17 -0.28
CA ARG A 53 10.63 -17.57 -0.21
C ARG A 53 11.32 -18.00 -1.50
N ALA A 54 10.77 -17.69 -2.67
CA ALA A 54 11.40 -18.00 -3.95
C ALA A 54 12.74 -17.27 -4.11
N HIS A 55 12.79 -15.99 -3.74
CA HIS A 55 14.00 -15.18 -3.70
C HIS A 55 15.08 -15.84 -2.81
N ASN A 56 14.73 -16.14 -1.56
CA ASN A 56 15.66 -16.73 -0.61
C ASN A 56 16.12 -18.14 -1.06
N THR A 57 15.23 -18.95 -1.64
CA THR A 57 15.61 -20.25 -2.20
C THR A 57 16.65 -20.10 -3.30
N ARG A 58 16.41 -19.17 -4.25
CA ARG A 58 17.37 -18.90 -5.33
C ARG A 58 18.74 -18.46 -4.80
N TYR A 59 18.76 -17.52 -3.85
CA TYR A 59 20.01 -16.96 -3.35
C TYR A 59 20.75 -17.83 -2.33
N ASN A 60 20.03 -18.65 -1.56
CA ASN A 60 20.65 -19.49 -0.54
C ASN A 60 21.03 -20.88 -1.07
N GLN A 61 20.29 -21.42 -2.02
CA GLN A 61 20.45 -22.79 -2.49
C GLN A 61 20.81 -22.88 -3.98
N GLY A 62 20.41 -21.91 -4.78
CA GLY A 62 20.51 -21.97 -6.24
C GLY A 62 21.69 -21.19 -6.83
N GLN A 63 22.78 -20.94 -6.08
CA GLN A 63 23.91 -20.14 -6.58
C GLN A 63 24.71 -20.84 -7.70
N THR A 64 24.71 -22.16 -7.72
CA THR A 64 25.38 -22.98 -8.72
C THR A 64 24.42 -24.01 -9.28
N PRO A 65 24.67 -24.57 -10.48
CA PRO A 65 23.87 -25.66 -11.04
C PRO A 65 23.74 -26.83 -10.07
N ILE A 66 22.53 -27.32 -9.88
CA ILE A 66 22.22 -28.39 -8.94
C ILE A 66 21.87 -29.65 -9.71
N PRO A 67 22.55 -30.80 -9.46
CA PRO A 67 22.27 -32.04 -10.16
C PRO A 67 20.88 -32.59 -9.79
N ALA A 68 20.27 -33.36 -10.71
CA ALA A 68 18.90 -33.86 -10.57
C ALA A 68 18.64 -34.72 -9.31
N HIS A 69 19.68 -35.26 -8.69
CA HIS A 69 19.56 -36.01 -7.43
C HIS A 69 19.75 -35.12 -6.18
N GLY A 70 20.03 -33.82 -6.36
CA GLY A 70 20.19 -32.88 -5.26
C GLY A 70 18.84 -32.46 -4.65
N PRO A 71 18.76 -32.23 -3.32
CA PRO A 71 17.50 -31.90 -2.64
C PRO A 71 16.91 -30.56 -3.08
N TRP A 72 17.72 -29.70 -3.69
CA TRP A 72 17.32 -28.38 -4.18
C TRP A 72 17.32 -28.28 -5.71
N TYR A 73 17.25 -29.43 -6.42
CA TYR A 73 17.24 -29.44 -7.88
C TYR A 73 16.17 -28.50 -8.44
N GLY A 74 16.58 -27.60 -9.34
CA GLY A 74 15.73 -26.54 -9.91
C GLY A 74 15.74 -25.22 -9.13
N ALA A 75 16.36 -25.13 -7.95
CA ALA A 75 16.47 -23.84 -7.22
C ALA A 75 17.31 -22.82 -7.99
N ASP A 76 18.27 -23.27 -8.77
CA ASP A 76 19.11 -22.46 -9.67
C ASP A 76 18.35 -21.91 -10.89
N GLU A 77 17.20 -22.49 -11.22
CA GLU A 77 16.33 -22.04 -12.33
C GLU A 77 15.26 -21.02 -11.88
N ILE A 78 15.10 -20.80 -10.56
CA ILE A 78 14.16 -19.81 -10.06
C ILE A 78 14.60 -18.41 -10.49
N VAL A 79 13.69 -17.65 -11.10
CA VAL A 79 13.87 -16.25 -11.48
C VAL A 79 12.99 -15.37 -10.62
N PRO A 80 13.47 -14.88 -9.44
CA PRO A 80 12.64 -14.16 -8.46
C PRO A 80 11.95 -12.93 -9.04
N ARG A 81 12.65 -12.15 -9.87
CA ARG A 81 12.08 -10.97 -10.53
C ARG A 81 10.84 -11.33 -11.36
N ARG A 82 10.96 -12.33 -12.23
CA ARG A 82 9.85 -12.77 -13.07
C ARG A 82 8.68 -13.27 -12.22
N PHE A 83 8.98 -14.03 -11.17
CA PHE A 83 7.95 -14.54 -10.26
C PHE A 83 7.20 -13.39 -9.57
N GLY A 84 7.90 -12.35 -9.09
CA GLY A 84 7.29 -11.16 -8.51
C GLY A 84 6.42 -10.40 -9.52
N GLU A 85 6.89 -10.23 -10.75
CA GLU A 85 6.13 -9.59 -11.83
C GLU A 85 4.82 -10.34 -12.15
N GLU A 86 4.84 -11.68 -12.17
CA GLU A 86 3.65 -12.50 -12.38
C GLU A 86 2.67 -12.41 -11.20
N LEU A 87 3.15 -12.42 -9.96
CA LEU A 87 2.33 -12.25 -8.76
C LEU A 87 1.66 -10.86 -8.73
N ALA A 88 2.41 -9.81 -9.04
CA ALA A 88 1.88 -8.45 -9.14
C ALA A 88 0.84 -8.34 -10.27
N GLY A 89 1.12 -8.93 -11.42
CA GLY A 89 0.19 -9.00 -12.55
C GLY A 89 -1.09 -9.75 -12.20
N LEU A 90 -0.99 -10.87 -11.48
CA LEU A 90 -2.14 -11.62 -10.97
C LEU A 90 -3.00 -10.77 -10.04
N PHE A 91 -2.37 -10.08 -9.06
CA PHE A 91 -3.06 -9.21 -8.12
C PHE A 91 -3.80 -8.08 -8.85
N VAL A 92 -3.15 -7.41 -9.79
CA VAL A 92 -3.79 -6.35 -10.60
C VAL A 92 -4.99 -6.91 -11.36
N ARG A 93 -4.82 -8.03 -12.07
CA ARG A 93 -5.84 -8.58 -12.96
C ARG A 93 -7.04 -9.15 -12.21
N GLU A 94 -6.81 -9.91 -11.12
CA GLU A 94 -7.86 -10.67 -10.45
C GLU A 94 -8.47 -9.92 -9.26
N ILE A 95 -7.71 -9.05 -8.60
CA ILE A 95 -8.16 -8.35 -7.39
C ILE A 95 -8.53 -6.91 -7.68
N LEU A 96 -7.64 -6.14 -8.31
CA LEU A 96 -7.91 -4.72 -8.57
C LEU A 96 -8.80 -4.51 -9.77
N LYS A 97 -8.69 -5.34 -10.81
CA LYS A 97 -9.55 -5.34 -12.02
C LYS A 97 -9.72 -3.95 -12.64
N PRO A 98 -8.63 -3.32 -13.13
CA PRO A 98 -8.72 -2.02 -13.80
C PRO A 98 -9.57 -2.12 -15.07
N THR A 99 -10.20 -1.02 -15.44
CA THR A 99 -10.90 -0.87 -16.71
C THR A 99 -10.00 -0.23 -17.76
N SER A 100 -10.42 -0.19 -19.02
CA SER A 100 -9.69 0.50 -20.09
C SER A 100 -9.57 2.03 -19.87
N GLN A 101 -10.34 2.59 -18.95
CA GLN A 101 -10.31 4.01 -18.62
C GLN A 101 -9.43 4.30 -17.38
N THR A 102 -8.86 3.25 -16.75
CA THR A 102 -8.05 3.42 -15.56
C THR A 102 -6.67 3.96 -15.93
N ARG A 103 -6.39 5.20 -15.55
CA ARG A 103 -5.10 5.87 -15.71
C ARG A 103 -4.26 5.77 -14.46
N VAL A 104 -4.86 5.97 -13.29
CA VAL A 104 -4.24 5.84 -11.97
C VAL A 104 -4.90 4.67 -11.26
N LEU A 105 -4.13 3.63 -11.00
CA LEU A 105 -4.62 2.45 -10.29
C LEU A 105 -4.07 2.45 -8.87
N GLY A 106 -4.81 1.87 -7.94
CA GLY A 106 -4.32 1.71 -6.58
C GLY A 106 -5.29 1.01 -5.65
N PHE A 107 -4.90 0.94 -4.38
CA PHE A 107 -5.74 0.41 -3.31
C PHE A 107 -5.38 1.02 -1.96
N LYS A 108 -6.27 0.84 -1.00
CA LYS A 108 -6.08 1.17 0.40
C LYS A 108 -6.07 -0.11 1.23
N GLU A 109 -5.08 -0.23 2.14
CA GLU A 109 -5.03 -1.34 3.08
C GLU A 109 -4.71 -0.82 4.49
N ILE A 110 -5.37 -1.44 5.49
CA ILE A 110 -5.28 -1.07 6.91
C ILE A 110 -4.54 -2.11 7.76
N ARG A 111 -4.09 -3.21 7.16
CA ARG A 111 -3.53 -4.38 7.86
C ARG A 111 -2.03 -4.55 7.66
N PHE A 112 -1.31 -3.46 7.41
CA PHE A 112 0.16 -3.54 7.33
C PHE A 112 0.81 -4.00 8.63
N HIS A 113 0.14 -3.79 9.77
CA HIS A 113 0.56 -4.30 11.08
C HIS A 113 0.44 -5.82 11.23
N ASP A 114 -0.24 -6.53 10.30
CA ASP A 114 -0.26 -8.00 10.26
C ASP A 114 1.06 -8.59 9.71
N ALA A 115 1.95 -7.75 9.18
CA ALA A 115 3.26 -8.20 8.73
C ALA A 115 4.08 -8.72 9.92
N GLU A 116 4.86 -9.79 9.68
CA GLU A 116 5.78 -10.30 10.70
C GLU A 116 6.76 -9.19 11.15
N PRO A 117 7.21 -9.22 12.40
CA PRO A 117 8.13 -8.21 12.91
C PRO A 117 9.34 -7.99 11.98
N GLY A 118 9.53 -6.75 11.55
CA GLY A 118 10.62 -6.35 10.65
C GLY A 118 10.38 -6.61 9.16
N GLU A 119 9.27 -7.22 8.75
CA GLU A 119 8.98 -7.47 7.33
C GLU A 119 8.28 -6.31 6.62
N MET A 120 7.71 -5.34 7.35
CA MET A 120 6.97 -4.26 6.70
C MET A 120 7.82 -3.44 5.72
N PRO A 121 9.06 -3.03 6.00
CA PRO A 121 9.89 -2.31 5.03
C PRO A 121 10.13 -3.13 3.74
N GLU A 122 10.49 -4.41 3.86
CA GLU A 122 10.70 -5.29 2.70
C GLU A 122 9.41 -5.50 1.89
N PHE A 123 8.26 -5.55 2.57
CA PHE A 123 6.96 -5.65 1.89
C PHE A 123 6.63 -4.36 1.12
N LEU A 124 6.92 -3.20 1.67
CA LEU A 124 6.75 -1.91 0.99
C LEU A 124 7.71 -1.79 -0.20
N ASP A 125 8.95 -2.27 -0.07
CA ASP A 125 9.92 -2.33 -1.17
C ASP A 125 9.45 -3.26 -2.29
N PHE A 126 8.90 -4.43 -1.96
CA PHE A 126 8.26 -5.32 -2.93
C PHE A 126 7.14 -4.60 -3.71
N ILE A 127 6.30 -3.82 -3.02
CA ILE A 127 5.25 -3.05 -3.69
C ILE A 127 5.88 -2.02 -4.64
N ARG A 128 6.90 -1.28 -4.21
CA ARG A 128 7.58 -0.29 -5.06
C ARG A 128 8.24 -0.92 -6.28
N GLU A 129 8.86 -2.08 -6.12
CA GLU A 129 9.54 -2.79 -7.19
C GLU A 129 8.58 -3.35 -8.24
N PHE A 130 7.49 -3.98 -7.79
CA PHE A 130 6.63 -4.75 -8.67
C PHE A 130 5.36 -4.04 -9.16
N PHE A 131 5.12 -2.80 -8.71
CA PHE A 131 4.00 -1.95 -9.18
C PHE A 131 4.47 -0.57 -9.69
N PRO A 132 5.54 -0.48 -10.52
CA PRO A 132 6.02 0.81 -11.02
C PRO A 132 5.06 1.43 -12.05
N PRO A 133 4.96 2.77 -12.10
CA PRO A 133 5.52 3.72 -11.15
C PRO A 133 4.65 3.85 -9.89
N CYS A 134 5.20 3.43 -8.75
CA CYS A 134 4.50 3.37 -7.47
C CYS A 134 4.64 4.67 -6.67
N ARG A 135 3.56 5.04 -5.97
CA ARG A 135 3.53 6.07 -4.92
C ARG A 135 2.88 5.49 -3.67
N LEU A 136 3.59 5.51 -2.56
CA LEU A 136 3.07 5.10 -1.26
C LEU A 136 2.59 6.34 -0.49
N VAL A 137 1.34 6.35 -0.11
CA VAL A 137 0.73 7.44 0.66
C VAL A 137 0.40 6.91 2.05
N PHE A 138 1.19 7.33 3.02
CA PHE A 138 0.99 6.96 4.42
C PHE A 138 -0.04 7.89 5.04
N ASN A 139 -1.08 7.32 5.66
CA ASN A 139 -2.12 8.09 6.33
C ASN A 139 -2.14 7.76 7.83
N THR A 140 -1.91 8.78 8.64
CA THR A 140 -1.88 8.68 10.10
C THR A 140 -3.01 9.48 10.75
N ARG A 141 -3.29 9.17 12.01
CA ARG A 141 -4.28 9.86 12.84
C ARG A 141 -3.85 9.82 14.29
N ARG A 142 -4.25 10.79 15.09
CA ARG A 142 -3.96 10.85 16.51
C ARG A 142 -4.36 9.54 17.23
N ALA A 143 -3.39 8.89 17.87
CA ALA A 143 -3.55 7.57 18.48
C ALA A 143 -4.74 7.50 19.45
N ALA A 144 -4.93 8.52 20.30
CA ALA A 144 -6.04 8.59 21.23
C ALA A 144 -7.43 8.63 20.55
N ASP A 145 -7.54 9.18 19.34
CA ASP A 145 -8.79 9.21 18.59
C ASP A 145 -9.05 7.89 17.85
N VAL A 146 -8.00 7.19 17.45
CA VAL A 146 -8.08 5.83 16.91
C VAL A 146 -8.57 4.87 18.00
N ALA A 147 -7.93 4.88 19.18
CA ALA A 147 -8.25 3.97 20.28
C ALA A 147 -9.72 4.08 20.75
N ARG A 148 -10.31 5.29 20.68
CA ARG A 148 -11.73 5.52 21.02
C ARG A 148 -12.71 5.20 19.90
N SER A 149 -12.24 4.75 18.72
CA SER A 149 -13.09 4.61 17.52
C SER A 149 -13.48 3.16 17.24
N SER A 150 -14.79 2.93 17.06
CA SER A 150 -15.37 1.67 16.58
C SER A 150 -14.88 0.43 17.37
N TRP A 151 -14.36 -0.60 16.71
CA TRP A 151 -13.89 -1.85 17.34
C TRP A 151 -12.67 -1.68 18.25
N TRP A 152 -11.89 -0.62 18.10
CA TRP A 152 -10.74 -0.37 18.97
C TRP A 152 -11.14 -0.02 20.41
N LYS A 153 -12.35 0.54 20.61
CA LYS A 153 -12.88 0.83 21.96
C LYS A 153 -13.04 -0.42 22.85
N ASP A 154 -13.09 -1.61 22.23
CA ASP A 154 -13.23 -2.89 22.93
C ASP A 154 -11.85 -3.53 23.22
N VAL A 155 -10.76 -2.87 22.82
CA VAL A 155 -9.37 -3.25 23.09
C VAL A 155 -8.79 -2.27 24.13
N GLU A 156 -7.85 -2.74 24.92
CA GLU A 156 -7.15 -1.91 25.92
C GLU A 156 -6.52 -0.67 25.24
N THR A 157 -6.92 0.51 25.69
CA THR A 157 -6.59 1.79 25.06
C THR A 157 -5.09 1.98 24.90
N GLU A 158 -4.31 1.66 25.93
CA GLU A 158 -2.85 1.79 25.95
C GLU A 158 -2.19 0.93 24.85
N LYS A 159 -2.65 -0.31 24.66
CA LYS A 159 -2.12 -1.20 23.60
C LYS A 159 -2.42 -0.69 22.21
N VAL A 160 -3.60 -0.11 22.01
CA VAL A 160 -3.95 0.49 20.70
C VAL A 160 -3.10 1.72 20.44
N MET A 161 -2.89 2.56 21.45
CA MET A 161 -2.06 3.75 21.33
C MET A 161 -0.60 3.37 21.03
N GLU A 162 -0.01 2.42 21.77
CA GLU A 162 1.34 1.93 21.54
C GLU A 162 1.52 1.38 20.11
N MET A 163 0.57 0.57 19.65
CA MET A 163 0.57 0.04 18.27
C MET A 163 0.53 1.17 17.23
N VAL A 164 -0.35 2.14 17.39
CA VAL A 164 -0.48 3.26 16.44
C VAL A 164 0.78 4.13 16.44
N GLU A 165 1.32 4.47 17.62
CA GLU A 165 2.53 5.27 17.75
C GLU A 165 3.76 4.56 17.17
N ASP A 166 3.84 3.23 17.32
CA ASP A 166 4.89 2.43 16.72
C ASP A 166 4.79 2.41 15.20
N LEU A 167 3.59 2.21 14.64
CA LEU A 167 3.35 2.27 13.21
C LEU A 167 3.65 3.67 12.64
N ASP A 168 3.24 4.73 13.34
CA ASP A 168 3.49 6.10 12.92
C ASP A 168 5.00 6.41 12.84
N ARG A 169 5.81 5.88 13.78
CA ARG A 169 7.29 5.97 13.71
C ARG A 169 7.82 5.22 12.50
N GLN A 170 7.41 3.96 12.30
CA GLN A 170 7.85 3.15 11.17
C GLN A 170 7.49 3.80 9.82
N TYR A 171 6.30 4.40 9.72
CA TYR A 171 5.86 5.13 8.53
C TYR A 171 6.71 6.37 8.30
N ALA A 172 6.98 7.16 9.34
CA ALA A 172 7.81 8.34 9.23
C ALA A 172 9.25 8.01 8.80
N ASP A 173 9.84 6.96 9.39
CA ASP A 173 11.18 6.48 9.04
C ASP A 173 11.23 6.01 7.57
N TYR A 174 10.22 5.24 7.13
CA TYR A 174 10.16 4.78 5.75
C TYR A 174 10.00 5.93 4.75
N VAL A 175 9.12 6.90 5.05
CA VAL A 175 8.95 8.10 4.21
C VAL A 175 10.23 8.93 4.15
N ALA A 176 10.94 9.09 5.26
CA ALA A 176 12.21 9.81 5.29
C ALA A 176 13.28 9.15 4.41
N ALA A 177 13.32 7.81 4.40
CA ALA A 177 14.26 7.03 3.57
C ALA A 177 13.86 7.01 2.08
N HIS A 178 12.58 7.24 1.73
CA HIS A 178 12.02 7.08 0.39
C HIS A 178 11.13 8.24 -0.03
N SER A 179 11.55 9.48 0.24
CA SER A 179 10.77 10.69 0.01
C SER A 179 10.43 10.98 -1.46
N ASP A 180 11.14 10.36 -2.40
CA ASP A 180 10.89 10.41 -3.84
C ASP A 180 9.65 9.63 -4.28
N THR A 181 9.28 8.58 -3.53
CA THR A 181 8.18 7.66 -3.86
C THR A 181 7.14 7.53 -2.74
N SER A 182 7.35 8.18 -1.59
CA SER A 182 6.53 8.06 -0.40
C SER A 182 6.16 9.42 0.18
N PHE A 183 4.91 9.56 0.62
CA PHE A 183 4.40 10.79 1.21
C PHE A 183 3.53 10.48 2.45
N LEU A 184 3.65 11.30 3.49
CA LEU A 184 2.87 11.15 4.71
C LEU A 184 1.83 12.27 4.82
N VAL A 185 0.58 11.89 5.05
CA VAL A 185 -0.53 12.79 5.37
C VAL A 185 -1.10 12.48 6.75
N ARG A 186 -1.62 13.49 7.40
CA ARG A 186 -2.29 13.35 8.70
C ARG A 186 -3.77 13.64 8.55
N TYR A 187 -4.60 12.69 8.98
CA TYR A 187 -6.06 12.82 8.97
C TYR A 187 -6.51 14.11 9.64
N ASP A 188 -5.95 14.41 10.81
CA ASP A 188 -6.33 15.56 11.63
C ASP A 188 -6.10 16.90 10.92
N ASP A 189 -5.12 16.96 9.99
CA ASP A 189 -4.82 18.17 9.22
C ASP A 189 -5.82 18.36 8.08
N TYR A 190 -6.02 17.35 7.23
CA TYR A 190 -6.85 17.49 6.04
C TYR A 190 -8.36 17.48 6.34
N VAL A 191 -8.79 16.99 7.50
CA VAL A 191 -10.17 17.14 7.95
C VAL A 191 -10.44 18.55 8.44
N LYS A 192 -9.45 19.19 9.07
CA LYS A 192 -9.54 20.56 9.52
C LYS A 192 -9.42 21.54 8.35
N ASP A 193 -8.49 21.31 7.45
CA ASP A 193 -8.21 22.12 6.28
C ASP A 193 -7.87 21.23 5.07
N ARG A 194 -8.81 21.15 4.09
CA ARG A 194 -8.64 20.32 2.87
C ARG A 194 -7.47 20.80 2.02
N ALA A 195 -7.13 22.09 2.08
CA ALA A 195 -6.01 22.63 1.32
C ALA A 195 -4.66 21.99 1.71
N SER A 196 -4.56 21.39 2.90
CA SER A 196 -3.38 20.61 3.29
C SER A 196 -3.11 19.39 2.38
N LEU A 197 -4.12 18.92 1.63
CA LEU A 197 -3.92 17.85 0.61
C LEU A 197 -3.23 18.35 -0.66
N ARG A 198 -3.10 19.66 -0.91
CA ARG A 198 -2.44 20.19 -2.13
C ARG A 198 -1.04 19.63 -2.28
N ALA A 199 -0.25 19.60 -1.19
CA ALA A 199 1.10 19.03 -1.22
C ALA A 199 1.14 17.55 -1.62
N LEU A 200 0.13 16.76 -1.24
CA LEU A 200 -0.01 15.38 -1.69
C LEU A 200 -0.29 15.32 -3.20
N PHE A 201 -1.22 16.14 -3.71
CA PHE A 201 -1.53 16.16 -5.13
C PHE A 201 -0.32 16.63 -5.96
N ASP A 202 0.43 17.62 -5.48
CA ASP A 202 1.70 18.05 -6.09
C ASP A 202 2.73 16.93 -6.13
N PHE A 203 2.92 16.19 -5.01
CA PHE A 203 3.77 15.01 -4.95
C PHE A 203 3.34 13.92 -5.94
N LEU A 204 2.03 13.73 -6.11
CA LEU A 204 1.48 12.79 -7.07
C LEU A 204 1.59 13.29 -8.52
N GLY A 205 1.89 14.56 -8.75
CA GLY A 205 1.85 15.20 -10.07
C GLY A 205 0.45 15.26 -10.65
N GLU A 206 -0.56 15.48 -9.80
CA GLU A 206 -1.97 15.54 -10.17
C GLU A 206 -2.57 16.90 -9.80
N ALA A 207 -3.56 17.34 -10.57
CA ALA A 207 -4.27 18.59 -10.29
C ALA A 207 -5.12 18.44 -9.03
N TYR A 208 -5.04 19.42 -8.13
CA TYR A 208 -5.93 19.55 -6.98
C TYR A 208 -7.19 20.31 -7.38
N ASP A 209 -8.30 19.61 -7.56
CA ASP A 209 -9.62 20.21 -7.80
C ASP A 209 -10.34 20.42 -6.47
N GLU A 210 -10.34 21.66 -5.99
CA GLU A 210 -10.95 22.05 -4.71
C GLU A 210 -12.46 21.73 -4.67
N ALA A 211 -13.18 22.00 -5.76
CA ALA A 211 -14.63 21.78 -5.80
C ALA A 211 -14.94 20.26 -5.75
N ALA A 212 -14.17 19.45 -6.48
CA ALA A 212 -14.32 17.99 -6.47
C ALA A 212 -13.95 17.41 -5.09
N ILE A 213 -12.92 17.93 -4.42
CA ILE A 213 -12.52 17.51 -3.06
C ILE A 213 -13.61 17.87 -2.05
N GLU A 214 -14.13 19.10 -2.06
CA GLU A 214 -15.22 19.49 -1.16
C GLU A 214 -16.48 18.64 -1.38
N ALA A 215 -16.84 18.37 -2.63
CA ALA A 215 -17.97 17.49 -2.94
C ALA A 215 -17.72 16.05 -2.45
N ALA A 216 -16.48 15.56 -2.53
CA ALA A 216 -16.09 14.23 -2.04
C ALA A 216 -16.24 14.14 -0.51
N PHE A 217 -15.81 15.16 0.21
CA PHE A 217 -15.87 15.21 1.68
C PHE A 217 -17.30 15.44 2.20
N ALA A 218 -18.18 16.10 1.42
CA ALA A 218 -19.58 16.30 1.80
C ALA A 218 -20.42 15.02 1.75
N ARG A 219 -19.95 13.98 1.06
CA ARG A 219 -20.65 12.68 0.98
C ARG A 219 -20.57 11.96 2.32
N ARG A 220 -21.74 11.54 2.87
CA ARG A 220 -21.73 10.65 4.02
C ARG A 220 -21.09 9.31 3.64
N LEU A 221 -19.98 8.97 4.28
CA LEU A 221 -19.40 7.64 4.16
C LEU A 221 -20.29 6.65 4.92
N PRO A 222 -20.65 5.50 4.33
CA PRO A 222 -21.33 4.44 5.07
C PRO A 222 -20.39 3.94 6.18
N HIS A 223 -20.91 3.87 7.39
CA HIS A 223 -20.21 3.37 8.60
C HIS A 223 -20.49 1.89 8.78
#